data_a638c9a1229125fd6a4b1023084acc8a
#
_entry.id   a638c9a1229125fd6a4b1023084acc8a
#
_cell.length_a   1.000
_cell.length_b   1.000
_cell.length_c   1.000
_cell.angle_alpha   90.00
_cell.angle_beta   90.00
_cell.angle_gamma   90.00
#
_symmetry.space_group_name_H-M   'P 1'
#
loop_
_entity.id
_entity.type
_entity.pdbx_description
1 polymer ?
#
loop_
_entity_poly.entity_id
_entity_poly.type
_entity_poly.pdbx_seq_one_letter_code
_entity_poly.pdbx_strand_id
1 'polypeptide(L)'
;YQINTLMTTNGQAPFVTLFLRLDDEDEYIDENALIVEEVLRQRLEGIKNEAGVYVTPAFPKLIYVLDENNCLKGGKYDYITKLAVRCSSKRMYPDYISAKKMKENYEGNVFSCMGCRSFLSPWKDENGEYKFEGRFNQGVVSLNLPQIGILAKGDEEVFWKLLDERLAICF
;
A
#
# COMPACT_ATOMS: atom_id res chain seq x y z
N TYR A 1 14.73 -12.12 3.32
CA TYR A 1 15.98 -11.68 3.96
C TYR A 1 16.73 -10.67 3.08
N GLN A 2 17.08 -11.03 1.85
CA GLN A 2 17.89 -10.19 0.96
C GLN A 2 17.33 -8.77 0.78
N ILE A 3 16.03 -8.61 0.53
CA ILE A 3 15.41 -7.29 0.35
C ILE A 3 15.67 -6.36 1.54
N ASN A 4 15.69 -6.89 2.76
CA ASN A 4 15.91 -6.08 3.97
C ASN A 4 17.39 -5.77 4.24
N THR A 5 18.31 -6.41 3.52
CA THR A 5 19.75 -6.20 3.64
C THR A 5 20.35 -5.43 2.46
N LEU A 6 19.58 -5.24 1.39
CA LEU A 6 19.98 -4.43 0.25
C LEU A 6 19.86 -2.94 0.57
N MET A 7 20.82 -2.18 0.09
CA MET A 7 20.78 -0.72 0.13
C MET A 7 20.96 -0.16 -1.28
N THR A 8 20.25 0.91 -1.57
CA THR A 8 20.47 1.69 -2.78
C THR A 8 21.80 2.43 -2.68
N THR A 9 22.31 2.96 -3.80
CA THR A 9 23.53 3.79 -3.83
C THR A 9 23.46 4.99 -2.90
N ASN A 10 22.25 5.47 -2.58
CA ASN A 10 22.00 6.58 -1.67
C ASN A 10 21.79 6.13 -0.20
N GLY A 11 22.07 4.87 0.12
CA GLY A 11 21.95 4.34 1.47
C GLY A 11 20.51 4.10 1.95
N GLN A 12 19.52 4.03 1.06
CA GLN A 12 18.13 3.74 1.39
C GLN A 12 17.80 2.27 1.11
N ALA A 13 16.90 1.70 1.92
CA ALA A 13 16.32 0.40 1.61
C ALA A 13 15.39 0.49 0.38
N PRO A 14 15.43 -0.50 -0.53
CA PRO A 14 14.51 -0.53 -1.67
C PRO A 14 13.06 -0.71 -1.20
N PHE A 15 12.15 0.13 -1.69
CA PHE A 15 10.72 0.00 -1.45
C PHE A 15 10.13 -1.05 -2.38
N VAL A 16 9.96 -2.26 -1.86
CA VAL A 16 9.34 -3.37 -2.58
C VAL A 16 7.97 -3.64 -1.99
N THR A 17 6.96 -3.73 -2.84
CA THR A 17 5.57 -4.06 -2.46
C THR A 17 5.13 -5.34 -3.16
N LEU A 18 4.54 -6.27 -2.42
CA LEU A 18 3.83 -7.42 -2.96
C LEU A 18 2.33 -7.14 -2.88
N PHE A 19 1.69 -7.23 -4.04
CA PHE A 19 0.25 -7.04 -4.19
C PHE A 19 -0.43 -8.41 -4.25
N LEU A 20 -1.05 -8.80 -3.14
CA LEU A 20 -1.64 -10.12 -2.94
C LEU A 20 -3.13 -10.04 -3.32
N ARG A 21 -3.44 -10.40 -4.57
CA ARG A 21 -4.80 -10.42 -5.12
C ARG A 21 -5.16 -11.83 -5.54
N LEU A 22 -6.38 -12.23 -5.21
CA LEU A 22 -7.02 -13.46 -5.69
C LEU A 22 -8.16 -13.03 -6.61
N ASP A 23 -7.90 -13.04 -7.91
CA ASP A 23 -8.84 -12.61 -8.93
C ASP A 23 -9.63 -13.81 -9.45
N ASP A 24 -10.97 -13.74 -9.43
CA ASP A 24 -11.82 -14.84 -9.93
C ASP A 24 -11.67 -15.09 -11.43
N GLU A 25 -11.14 -14.12 -12.17
CA GLU A 25 -10.86 -14.24 -13.62
C GLU A 25 -9.49 -14.88 -13.92
N ASP A 26 -8.65 -15.10 -12.88
CA ASP A 26 -7.33 -15.71 -13.04
C ASP A 26 -7.43 -17.25 -13.09
N GLU A 27 -6.99 -17.87 -14.17
CA GLU A 27 -6.98 -19.33 -14.32
C GLU A 27 -6.09 -20.04 -13.28
N TYR A 28 -5.11 -19.31 -12.71
CA TYR A 28 -4.16 -19.81 -11.69
C TYR A 28 -4.51 -19.34 -10.28
N ILE A 29 -5.76 -19.00 -10.03
CA ILE A 29 -6.18 -18.44 -8.71
C ILE A 29 -5.88 -19.40 -7.55
N ASP A 30 -6.00 -20.72 -7.74
CA ASP A 30 -5.72 -21.71 -6.70
C ASP A 30 -4.23 -21.80 -6.39
N GLU A 31 -3.37 -21.75 -7.40
CA GLU A 31 -1.92 -21.71 -7.24
C GLU A 31 -1.48 -20.40 -6.59
N ASN A 32 -2.06 -19.28 -7.03
CA ASN A 32 -1.82 -17.98 -6.42
C ASN A 32 -2.27 -17.96 -4.95
N ALA A 33 -3.36 -18.63 -4.62
CA ALA A 33 -3.82 -18.77 -3.22
C ALA A 33 -2.78 -19.47 -2.34
N LEU A 34 -2.14 -20.54 -2.85
CA LEU A 34 -1.05 -21.22 -2.14
C LEU A 34 0.16 -20.32 -1.93
N ILE A 35 0.54 -19.52 -2.95
CA ILE A 35 1.64 -18.57 -2.84
C ILE A 35 1.31 -17.50 -1.80
N VAL A 36 0.10 -16.92 -1.85
CA VAL A 36 -0.36 -15.90 -0.91
C VAL A 36 -0.38 -16.44 0.52
N GLU A 37 -0.89 -17.66 0.70
CA GLU A 37 -0.91 -18.33 2.00
C GLU A 37 0.51 -18.47 2.58
N GLU A 38 1.46 -18.96 1.77
CA GLU A 38 2.84 -19.14 2.23
C GLU A 38 3.54 -17.81 2.53
N VAL A 39 3.35 -16.79 1.70
CA VAL A 39 3.86 -15.43 1.98
C VAL A 39 3.36 -14.91 3.32
N LEU A 40 2.07 -15.11 3.63
CA LEU A 40 1.49 -14.69 4.90
C LEU A 40 2.01 -15.53 6.08
N ARG A 41 2.23 -16.83 5.92
CA ARG A 41 2.83 -17.71 6.93
C ARG A 41 4.26 -17.28 7.28
N GLN A 42 5.08 -17.05 6.27
CA GLN A 42 6.45 -16.57 6.44
C GLN A 42 6.50 -15.19 7.10
N ARG A 43 5.60 -14.29 6.71
CA ARG A 43 5.49 -13.00 7.36
C ARG A 43 5.06 -13.11 8.82
N LEU A 44 4.11 -13.97 9.12
CA LEU A 44 3.62 -14.24 10.49
C LEU A 44 4.75 -14.76 11.39
N GLU A 45 5.59 -15.65 10.88
CA GLU A 45 6.77 -16.15 11.58
C GLU A 45 7.78 -15.03 11.83
N GLY A 46 8.14 -14.26 10.79
CA GLY A 46 9.13 -13.20 10.82
C GLY A 46 10.52 -13.68 10.44
N ILE A 47 11.52 -12.82 10.63
CA ILE A 47 12.92 -13.10 10.33
C ILE A 47 13.72 -13.12 11.64
N LYS A 48 14.58 -14.13 11.84
CA LYS A 48 15.52 -14.16 12.97
C LYS A 48 16.60 -13.09 12.77
N ASN A 49 16.79 -12.26 13.79
CA ASN A 49 17.94 -11.39 13.88
C ASN A 49 19.19 -12.14 14.41
N GLU A 50 20.31 -11.43 14.54
CA GLU A 50 21.57 -11.99 15.04
C GLU A 50 21.47 -12.57 16.47
N ALA A 51 20.56 -12.05 17.28
CA ALA A 51 20.26 -12.56 18.62
C ALA A 51 19.33 -13.77 18.64
N GLY A 52 18.92 -14.29 17.46
CA GLY A 52 18.00 -15.42 17.33
C GLY A 52 16.52 -15.07 17.59
N VAL A 53 16.19 -13.80 17.74
CA VAL A 53 14.83 -13.32 18.00
C VAL A 53 14.12 -13.05 16.67
N TYR A 54 12.86 -13.51 16.56
CA TYR A 54 12.03 -13.25 15.40
C TYR A 54 11.49 -11.80 15.40
N VAL A 55 11.89 -11.04 14.40
CA VAL A 55 11.47 -9.64 14.19
C VAL A 55 10.61 -9.52 12.92
N THR A 56 9.84 -8.43 12.86
CA THR A 56 9.06 -8.12 11.66
C THR A 56 9.96 -7.48 10.61
N PRO A 57 10.09 -8.06 9.38
CA PRO A 57 10.85 -7.45 8.32
C PRO A 57 10.16 -6.17 7.81
N ALA A 58 10.94 -5.13 7.51
CA ALA A 58 10.40 -3.88 6.97
C ALA A 58 9.86 -4.05 5.55
N PHE A 59 10.51 -4.88 4.74
CA PHE A 59 10.17 -5.15 3.33
C PHE A 59 10.14 -6.65 3.02
N PRO A 60 9.39 -7.06 1.97
CA PRO A 60 8.47 -6.28 1.16
C PRO A 60 7.27 -5.77 1.96
N LYS A 61 6.69 -4.64 1.56
CA LYS A 61 5.36 -4.26 2.03
C LYS A 61 4.35 -5.25 1.46
N LEU A 62 3.39 -5.69 2.27
CA LEU A 62 2.33 -6.60 1.83
C LEU A 62 1.02 -5.84 1.75
N ILE A 63 0.39 -5.89 0.59
CA ILE A 63 -0.95 -5.34 0.35
C ILE A 63 -1.86 -6.51 0.01
N TYR A 64 -2.89 -6.74 0.81
CA TYR A 64 -3.87 -7.79 0.61
C TYR A 64 -5.19 -7.21 0.11
N VAL A 65 -5.66 -7.74 -1.02
CA VAL A 65 -6.91 -7.27 -1.64
C VAL A 65 -8.08 -8.06 -1.09
N LEU A 66 -9.05 -7.34 -0.51
CA LEU A 66 -10.32 -7.89 -0.09
C LEU A 66 -11.30 -7.88 -1.27
N ASP A 67 -11.74 -9.05 -1.68
CA ASP A 67 -12.79 -9.26 -2.67
C ASP A 67 -13.85 -10.22 -2.11
N GLU A 68 -14.95 -10.42 -2.80
CA GLU A 68 -16.08 -11.24 -2.31
C GLU A 68 -15.66 -12.71 -2.08
N ASN A 69 -14.77 -13.26 -2.91
CA ASN A 69 -14.28 -14.63 -2.82
C ASN A 69 -13.45 -14.93 -1.56
N ASN A 70 -12.90 -13.91 -0.91
CA ASN A 70 -12.03 -14.07 0.25
C ASN A 70 -12.48 -13.35 1.51
N CYS A 71 -13.32 -12.30 1.43
CA CYS A 71 -13.76 -11.56 2.60
C CYS A 71 -15.13 -11.99 3.15
N LEU A 72 -15.93 -12.72 2.37
CA LEU A 72 -17.22 -13.23 2.83
C LEU A 72 -17.03 -14.52 3.60
N LYS A 73 -17.76 -14.65 4.73
CA LYS A 73 -17.73 -15.85 5.57
C LYS A 73 -18.18 -17.08 4.76
N GLY A 74 -17.31 -18.09 4.71
CA GLY A 74 -17.55 -19.31 3.94
C GLY A 74 -17.17 -19.22 2.46
N GLY A 75 -16.59 -18.11 2.02
CA GLY A 75 -15.94 -18.00 0.71
C GLY A 75 -14.77 -18.96 0.57
N LYS A 76 -14.44 -19.36 -0.66
CA LYS A 76 -13.39 -20.36 -0.95
C LYS A 76 -12.05 -20.00 -0.31
N TYR A 77 -11.71 -18.70 -0.27
CA TYR A 77 -10.44 -18.18 0.25
C TYR A 77 -10.58 -17.40 1.58
N ASP A 78 -11.72 -17.52 2.28
CA ASP A 78 -11.95 -16.92 3.62
C ASP A 78 -10.84 -17.28 4.62
N TYR A 79 -10.30 -18.48 4.54
CA TYR A 79 -9.21 -18.93 5.39
C TYR A 79 -7.91 -18.14 5.21
N ILE A 80 -7.64 -17.64 3.99
CA ILE A 80 -6.47 -16.78 3.71
C ILE A 80 -6.66 -15.40 4.36
N THR A 81 -7.88 -14.84 4.30
CA THR A 81 -8.18 -13.58 4.98
C THR A 81 -8.04 -13.71 6.50
N LYS A 82 -8.48 -14.82 7.09
CA LYS A 82 -8.25 -15.10 8.51
C LYS A 82 -6.76 -15.16 8.86
N LEU A 83 -5.96 -15.80 7.99
CA LEU A 83 -4.50 -15.83 8.16
C LEU A 83 -3.89 -14.42 8.02
N ALA A 84 -4.36 -13.63 7.05
CA ALA A 84 -3.92 -12.24 6.84
C ALA A 84 -4.21 -11.38 8.08
N VAL A 85 -5.42 -11.47 8.64
CA VAL A 85 -5.80 -10.75 9.88
C VAL A 85 -4.92 -11.18 11.06
N ARG A 86 -4.67 -12.47 11.22
CA ARG A 86 -3.74 -12.98 12.25
C ARG A 86 -2.32 -12.46 12.05
N CYS A 87 -1.88 -12.38 10.80
CA CYS A 87 -0.58 -11.81 10.46
C CYS A 87 -0.52 -10.32 10.81
N SER A 88 -1.51 -9.52 10.41
CA SER A 88 -1.58 -8.09 10.71
C SER A 88 -1.59 -7.80 12.21
N SER A 89 -2.31 -8.58 13.01
CA SER A 89 -2.38 -8.40 14.46
C SER A 89 -1.03 -8.61 15.15
N LYS A 90 -0.15 -9.45 14.58
CA LYS A 90 1.18 -9.75 15.14
C LYS A 90 2.30 -8.93 14.51
N ARG A 91 2.20 -8.64 13.20
CA ARG A 91 3.28 -8.08 12.37
C ARG A 91 2.96 -6.74 11.74
N MET A 92 1.76 -6.20 11.97
CA MET A 92 1.24 -4.94 11.38
C MET A 92 1.11 -4.93 9.85
N TYR A 93 1.25 -6.07 9.20
CA TYR A 93 1.08 -6.32 7.78
C TYR A 93 0.33 -7.63 7.56
N PRO A 94 -0.41 -7.78 6.45
CA PRO A 94 -0.57 -6.86 5.32
C PRO A 94 -1.46 -5.65 5.63
N ASP A 95 -1.34 -4.61 4.78
CA ASP A 95 -2.37 -3.58 4.62
C ASP A 95 -3.49 -4.10 3.70
N TYR A 96 -4.68 -3.51 3.78
CA TYR A 96 -5.86 -3.99 3.07
C TYR A 96 -6.38 -2.97 2.07
N ILE A 97 -6.78 -3.47 0.89
CA ILE A 97 -7.45 -2.70 -0.16
C ILE A 97 -8.77 -3.38 -0.50
N SER A 98 -9.84 -2.60 -0.64
CA SER A 98 -11.13 -3.11 -1.11
C SER A 98 -11.17 -3.13 -2.64
N ALA A 99 -11.24 -4.32 -3.24
CA ALA A 99 -11.43 -4.48 -4.68
C ALA A 99 -12.71 -3.81 -5.15
N LYS A 100 -13.81 -3.97 -4.41
CA LYS A 100 -15.10 -3.36 -4.72
C LYS A 100 -14.99 -1.83 -4.86
N LYS A 101 -14.35 -1.17 -3.88
CA LYS A 101 -14.17 0.29 -3.93
C LYS A 101 -13.26 0.75 -5.07
N MET A 102 -12.22 -0.01 -5.35
CA MET A 102 -11.36 0.29 -6.49
C MET A 102 -12.10 0.14 -7.82
N LYS A 103 -12.83 -0.97 -7.99
CA LYS A 103 -13.65 -1.21 -9.19
C LYS A 103 -14.68 -0.10 -9.41
N GLU A 104 -15.34 0.38 -8.34
CA GLU A 104 -16.29 1.50 -8.39
C GLU A 104 -15.62 2.82 -8.83
N ASN A 105 -14.43 3.11 -8.35
CA ASN A 105 -13.75 4.39 -8.58
C ASN A 105 -12.94 4.42 -9.90
N TYR A 106 -12.53 3.26 -10.43
CA TYR A 106 -11.59 3.17 -11.54
C TYR A 106 -12.08 2.23 -12.65
N GLU A 107 -13.39 2.31 -12.97
CA GLU A 107 -14.01 1.61 -14.12
C GLU A 107 -13.69 0.11 -14.15
N GLY A 108 -13.80 -0.57 -13.00
CA GLY A 108 -13.55 -2.02 -12.86
C GLY A 108 -12.10 -2.40 -12.58
N ASN A 109 -11.18 -1.45 -12.55
CA ASN A 109 -9.75 -1.73 -12.36
C ASN A 109 -9.36 -1.82 -10.89
N VAL A 110 -8.45 -2.76 -10.59
CA VAL A 110 -7.82 -2.94 -9.28
C VAL A 110 -6.31 -2.90 -9.46
N PHE A 111 -5.63 -2.02 -8.74
CA PHE A 111 -4.18 -1.81 -8.87
C PHE A 111 -3.53 -1.54 -7.52
N SER A 112 -2.20 -1.74 -7.45
CA SER A 112 -1.42 -1.58 -6.23
C SER A 112 -1.16 -0.10 -5.92
N CYS A 113 -1.13 0.22 -4.62
CA CYS A 113 -0.42 1.40 -4.14
C CYS A 113 1.10 1.17 -4.18
N MET A 114 1.88 2.24 -4.08
CA MET A 114 3.34 2.19 -4.04
C MET A 114 3.86 2.53 -2.65
N GLY A 115 4.92 1.83 -2.24
CA GLY A 115 5.66 2.10 -1.01
C GLY A 115 4.76 2.22 0.22
N CYS A 116 4.73 3.42 0.80
CA CYS A 116 3.99 3.71 2.04
C CYS A 116 2.52 4.09 1.79
N ARG A 117 1.78 3.35 0.95
CA ARG A 117 0.36 3.56 0.63
C ARG A 117 0.11 4.77 -0.28
N SER A 118 1.06 5.15 -1.11
CA SER A 118 0.86 6.17 -2.13
C SER A 118 0.07 5.61 -3.30
N PHE A 119 -1.16 6.06 -3.46
CA PHE A 119 -1.99 5.73 -4.61
C PHE A 119 -1.71 6.73 -5.72
N LEU A 120 -0.80 6.36 -6.63
CA LEU A 120 -0.58 7.16 -7.83
C LEU A 120 -1.76 6.97 -8.76
N SER A 121 -2.43 8.07 -9.10
CA SER A 121 -3.56 8.03 -10.02
C SER A 121 -3.14 7.43 -11.36
N PRO A 122 -3.90 6.47 -11.91
CA PRO A 122 -3.66 6.00 -13.26
C PRO A 122 -3.94 7.13 -14.26
N TRP A 123 -3.22 7.16 -15.37
CA TRP A 123 -3.48 8.07 -16.46
C TRP A 123 -4.23 7.37 -17.60
N LYS A 124 -4.88 8.13 -18.45
CA LYS A 124 -5.53 7.60 -19.64
C LYS A 124 -4.68 7.91 -20.86
N ASP A 125 -4.51 6.92 -21.74
CA ASP A 125 -3.84 7.10 -23.02
C ASP A 125 -4.72 7.84 -24.03
N GLU A 126 -4.22 7.98 -25.25
CA GLU A 126 -4.93 8.65 -26.36
C GLU A 126 -6.27 8.01 -26.73
N ASN A 127 -6.45 6.73 -26.39
CA ASN A 127 -7.68 5.97 -26.63
C ASN A 127 -8.66 6.04 -25.44
N GLY A 128 -8.27 6.72 -24.36
CA GLY A 128 -9.03 6.79 -23.11
C GLY A 128 -8.88 5.58 -22.20
N GLU A 129 -7.96 4.66 -22.50
CA GLU A 129 -7.70 3.45 -21.73
C GLU A 129 -6.79 3.74 -20.54
N TYR A 130 -7.12 3.21 -19.34
CA TYR A 130 -6.29 3.36 -18.17
C TYR A 130 -4.95 2.64 -18.32
N LYS A 131 -3.89 3.34 -17.94
CA LYS A 131 -2.52 2.82 -17.83
C LYS A 131 -2.06 2.86 -16.39
N PHE A 132 -1.57 1.73 -15.92
CA PHE A 132 -1.10 1.53 -14.54
C PHE A 132 0.42 1.41 -14.47
N GLU A 133 1.10 1.34 -15.60
CA GLU A 133 2.53 1.20 -15.75
C GLU A 133 3.22 2.56 -15.83
N GLY A 134 4.53 2.61 -15.53
CA GLY A 134 5.33 3.82 -15.65
C GLY A 134 4.99 4.94 -14.66
N ARG A 135 4.13 4.68 -13.68
CA ARG A 135 3.82 5.64 -12.61
C ARG A 135 4.96 5.69 -11.61
N PHE A 136 5.34 6.88 -11.19
CA PHE A 136 6.39 7.07 -10.18
C PHE A 136 6.15 8.37 -9.38
N ASN A 137 6.72 8.41 -8.18
CA ASN A 137 6.77 9.64 -7.40
C ASN A 137 8.00 10.44 -7.84
N GLN A 138 7.80 11.59 -8.45
CA GLN A 138 8.88 12.48 -8.86
C GLN A 138 9.49 13.22 -7.66
N GLY A 139 8.66 13.53 -6.66
CA GLY A 139 9.07 14.22 -5.46
C GLY A 139 7.92 14.39 -4.48
N VAL A 140 8.24 14.97 -3.33
CA VAL A 140 7.28 15.30 -2.28
C VAL A 140 7.33 16.79 -2.02
N VAL A 141 6.18 17.45 -2.07
CA VAL A 141 6.02 18.84 -1.64
C VAL A 141 5.38 18.83 -0.26
N SER A 142 6.08 19.40 0.72
CA SER A 142 5.60 19.45 2.10
C SER A 142 5.07 20.83 2.46
N LEU A 143 3.84 20.86 2.97
CA LEU A 143 3.22 22.07 3.49
C LEU A 143 3.47 22.14 5.00
N ASN A 144 4.11 23.22 5.48
CA ASN A 144 4.41 23.44 6.90
C ASN A 144 3.22 24.09 7.61
N LEU A 145 2.21 23.30 7.96
CA LEU A 145 1.03 23.78 8.70
C LEU A 145 1.35 24.40 10.07
N PRO A 146 2.28 23.85 10.89
CA PRO A 146 2.68 24.49 12.14
C PRO A 146 3.20 25.92 11.96
N GLN A 147 3.98 26.20 10.91
CA GLN A 147 4.47 27.53 10.62
C GLN A 147 3.31 28.49 10.28
N ILE A 148 2.34 28.04 9.48
CA ILE A 148 1.15 28.84 9.14
C ILE A 148 0.37 29.17 10.41
N GLY A 149 0.14 28.20 11.29
CA GLY A 149 -0.54 28.40 12.57
C GLY A 149 0.17 29.42 13.48
N ILE A 150 1.51 29.35 13.57
CA ILE A 150 2.31 30.29 14.35
C ILE A 150 2.21 31.71 13.77
N LEU A 151 2.29 31.86 12.45
CA LEU A 151 2.20 33.15 11.77
C LEU A 151 0.82 33.78 11.88
N ALA A 152 -0.22 32.96 11.90
CA ALA A 152 -1.60 33.40 12.07
C ALA A 152 -1.89 33.96 13.48
N LYS A 153 -1.09 33.60 14.50
CA LYS A 153 -1.22 34.09 15.90
C LYS A 153 -2.63 33.96 16.49
N GLY A 154 -3.36 32.93 16.11
CA GLY A 154 -4.74 32.68 16.55
C GLY A 154 -5.82 33.40 15.73
N ASP A 155 -5.45 34.11 14.68
CA ASP A 155 -6.37 34.71 13.73
C ASP A 155 -6.72 33.69 12.63
N GLU A 156 -7.99 33.28 12.56
CA GLU A 156 -8.46 32.26 11.63
C GLU A 156 -8.48 32.76 10.18
N GLU A 157 -8.84 34.03 9.94
CA GLU A 157 -8.85 34.59 8.59
C GLU A 157 -7.44 34.66 8.01
N VAL A 158 -6.47 35.07 8.83
CA VAL A 158 -5.05 35.09 8.47
C VAL A 158 -4.53 33.68 8.22
N PHE A 159 -4.98 32.70 9.00
CA PHE A 159 -4.59 31.29 8.81
C PHE A 159 -5.03 30.79 7.43
N TRP A 160 -6.30 30.94 7.08
CA TRP A 160 -6.84 30.50 5.80
C TRP A 160 -6.18 31.20 4.62
N LYS A 161 -5.98 32.50 4.71
CA LYS A 161 -5.27 33.27 3.68
C LYS A 161 -3.85 32.75 3.45
N LEU A 162 -3.07 32.52 4.51
CA LEU A 162 -1.71 32.00 4.40
C LEU A 162 -1.70 30.56 3.85
N LEU A 163 -2.69 29.74 4.23
CA LEU A 163 -2.83 28.40 3.72
C LEU A 163 -3.05 28.38 2.21
N ASP A 164 -4.00 29.21 1.71
CA ASP A 164 -4.31 29.31 0.29
C ASP A 164 -3.12 29.83 -0.52
N GLU A 165 -2.40 30.84 -0.01
CA GLU A 165 -1.18 31.36 -0.64
C GLU A 165 -0.11 30.26 -0.77
N ARG A 166 0.08 29.41 0.27
CA ARG A 166 1.06 28.33 0.24
C ARG A 166 0.62 27.17 -0.65
N LEU A 167 -0.66 26.83 -0.63
CA LEU A 167 -1.20 25.81 -1.54
C LEU A 167 -1.02 26.23 -3.01
N ALA A 168 -1.25 27.48 -3.35
CA ALA A 168 -1.04 27.98 -4.71
C ALA A 168 0.42 27.88 -5.19
N ILE A 169 1.39 27.85 -4.27
CA ILE A 169 2.81 27.62 -4.60
C ILE A 169 3.10 26.13 -4.80
N CYS A 170 2.33 25.25 -4.14
CA CYS A 170 2.51 23.80 -4.22
C CYS A 170 1.99 23.20 -5.54
N PHE A 171 1.06 23.84 -6.21
CA PHE A 171 0.45 23.46 -7.48
C PHE A 171 0.93 24.32 -8.64
#